data_cb569458eedb0258449728f983d397be
#
_entry.id   cb569458eedb0258449728f983d397be
#
_cell.length_a   1.000
_cell.length_b   1.000
_cell.length_c   1.000
_cell.angle_alpha   90.00
_cell.angle_beta   90.00
_cell.angle_gamma   90.00
#
_symmetry.space_group_name_H-M   'P 1'
#
loop_
_entity.id
_entity.type
_entity.pdbx_description
1 polymer ?
#
loop_
_entity_poly.entity_id
_entity_poly.type
_entity_poly.pdbx_seq_one_letter_code
_entity_poly.pdbx_strand_id
1 'polypeptide(L)' 'MSKLDKKTQGKVNTIISEIEGFMLEFPPQYETDKESMLGYFSNIICQLDTDIAIEVMKDFGKAGEHQAMAIKVNYGY' A
#
# COMPACT_ATOMS: atom_id res chain seq x y z
N MET A 1 1.19 15.47 -12.18
CA MET A 1 0.53 14.70 -11.12
C MET A 1 -0.63 13.93 -11.69
N SER A 2 -0.58 12.62 -11.60
CA SER A 2 -1.66 11.81 -12.14
C SER A 2 -2.82 11.76 -11.15
N LYS A 3 -4.02 12.04 -11.66
CA LYS A 3 -5.23 11.82 -10.89
C LYS A 3 -5.77 10.45 -11.25
N LEU A 4 -6.08 9.67 -10.23
CA LEU A 4 -6.75 8.40 -10.44
C LEU A 4 -8.20 8.68 -10.87
N ASP A 5 -8.71 7.90 -11.81
CA ASP A 5 -10.12 7.99 -12.15
C ASP A 5 -10.97 7.40 -11.02
N LYS A 6 -12.27 7.61 -11.07
CA LYS A 6 -13.18 7.15 -10.00
C LYS A 6 -13.13 5.66 -9.79
N LYS A 7 -13.01 4.90 -10.86
CA LYS A 7 -12.96 3.44 -10.79
C LYS A 7 -11.69 2.97 -10.07
N THR A 8 -10.55 3.55 -10.46
CA THR A 8 -9.26 3.22 -9.85
C THR A 8 -9.21 3.68 -8.40
N GLN A 9 -9.73 4.87 -8.10
CA GLN A 9 -9.81 5.36 -6.73
C GLN A 9 -10.67 4.45 -5.87
N GLY A 10 -11.76 3.93 -6.41
CA GLY A 10 -12.59 2.96 -5.71
C GLY A 10 -11.84 1.69 -5.36
N LYS A 11 -11.03 1.18 -6.30
CA LYS A 11 -10.18 0.01 -6.04
C LYS A 11 -9.17 0.29 -4.94
N VAL A 12 -8.51 1.44 -4.98
CA VAL A 12 -7.55 1.86 -3.95
C VAL A 12 -8.24 1.89 -2.59
N ASN A 13 -9.40 2.52 -2.50
CA ASN A 13 -10.13 2.63 -1.24
C ASN A 13 -10.54 1.26 -0.69
N THR A 14 -10.97 0.36 -1.56
CA THR A 14 -11.36 -0.99 -1.17
C THR A 14 -10.16 -1.75 -0.59
N ILE A 15 -9.02 -1.67 -1.26
CA ILE A 15 -7.81 -2.35 -0.80
C ILE A 15 -7.34 -1.78 0.54
N ILE A 16 -7.36 -0.46 0.69
CA ILE A 16 -7.01 0.20 1.96
C ILE A 16 -7.90 -0.34 3.08
N SER A 17 -9.21 -0.41 2.85
CA SER A 17 -10.15 -0.92 3.85
C SER A 17 -9.85 -2.37 4.23
N GLU A 18 -9.50 -3.20 3.26
CA GLU A 18 -9.18 -4.59 3.51
C GLU A 18 -7.91 -4.73 4.34
N ILE A 19 -6.88 -3.94 4.04
CA ILE A 19 -5.63 -3.96 4.81
C ILE A 19 -5.88 -3.46 6.22
N GLU A 20 -6.65 -2.39 6.39
CA GLU A 20 -7.02 -1.87 7.71
C GLU A 20 -7.77 -2.91 8.52
N GLY A 21 -8.70 -3.62 7.89
CA GLY A 21 -9.45 -4.70 8.54
C GLY A 21 -8.52 -5.82 9.00
N PHE A 22 -7.55 -6.19 8.16
CA PHE A 22 -6.57 -7.20 8.51
C PHE A 22 -5.74 -6.76 9.73
N MET A 23 -5.31 -5.49 9.75
CA MET A 23 -4.52 -4.96 10.85
C MET A 23 -5.31 -4.85 12.15
N LEU A 24 -6.63 -4.68 12.07
CA LEU A 24 -7.48 -4.71 13.26
C LEU A 24 -7.57 -6.11 13.85
N GLU A 25 -7.61 -7.13 13.00
CA GLU A 25 -7.65 -8.52 13.42
C GLU A 25 -6.29 -9.03 13.91
N PHE A 26 -5.22 -8.56 13.27
CA PHE A 26 -3.84 -8.96 13.58
C PHE A 26 -3.00 -7.71 13.79
N PRO A 27 -3.17 -6.99 14.92
CA PRO A 27 -2.52 -5.70 15.11
C PRO A 27 -1.00 -5.82 15.17
N PRO A 28 -0.27 -5.00 14.41
CA PRO A 28 1.19 -4.99 14.52
C PRO A 28 1.60 -4.39 15.85
N GLN A 29 2.51 -5.05 16.57
CA GLN A 29 2.98 -4.60 17.88
C GLN A 29 4.08 -3.55 17.77
N TYR A 30 4.85 -3.60 16.69
CA TYR A 30 6.00 -2.72 16.47
C TYR A 30 5.93 -2.13 15.07
N GLU A 31 6.64 -1.01 14.85
CA GLU A 31 6.74 -0.39 13.53
C GLU A 31 7.34 -1.34 12.51
N THR A 32 8.31 -2.18 12.93
CA THR A 32 8.91 -3.17 12.04
C THR A 32 7.88 -4.21 11.58
N ASP A 33 6.96 -4.58 12.46
CA ASP A 33 5.88 -5.51 12.10
C ASP A 33 4.95 -4.87 11.08
N LYS A 34 4.62 -3.60 11.28
CA LYS A 34 3.78 -2.85 10.35
C LYS A 34 4.44 -2.76 8.99
N GLU A 35 5.75 -2.44 8.95
CA GLU A 35 6.49 -2.38 7.69
C GLU A 35 6.51 -3.72 6.97
N SER A 36 6.71 -4.82 7.71
CA SER A 36 6.70 -6.17 7.13
C SER A 36 5.34 -6.51 6.54
N MET A 37 4.25 -6.19 7.24
CA MET A 37 2.91 -6.42 6.74
C MET A 37 2.63 -5.61 5.48
N LEU A 38 3.00 -4.33 5.49
CA LEU A 38 2.81 -3.47 4.32
C LEU A 38 3.68 -3.93 3.16
N GLY A 39 4.91 -4.37 3.42
CA GLY A 39 5.78 -4.94 2.39
C GLY A 39 5.17 -6.15 1.71
N TYR A 40 4.56 -7.02 2.49
CA TYR A 40 3.88 -8.19 1.97
C TYR A 40 2.71 -7.79 1.05
N PHE A 41 1.85 -6.88 1.55
CA PHE A 41 0.72 -6.42 0.75
C PHE A 41 1.17 -5.66 -0.49
N SER A 42 2.21 -4.82 -0.38
CA SER A 42 2.70 -4.07 -1.53
C SER A 42 3.21 -5.00 -2.63
N ASN A 43 3.91 -6.07 -2.27
CA ASN A 43 4.38 -7.05 -3.26
C ASN A 43 3.21 -7.69 -4.01
N ILE A 44 2.16 -8.05 -3.30
CA ILE A 44 0.98 -8.65 -3.92
C ILE A 44 0.31 -7.65 -4.87
N ILE A 45 0.11 -6.43 -4.41
CA ILE A 45 -0.58 -5.41 -5.20
C ILE A 45 0.24 -5.02 -6.43
N CYS A 46 1.57 -4.93 -6.28
CA CYS A 46 2.47 -4.60 -7.39
C CYS A 46 2.38 -5.59 -8.53
N GLN A 47 2.10 -6.86 -8.24
CA GLN A 47 1.91 -7.86 -9.27
C GLN A 47 0.67 -7.59 -10.12
N LEU A 48 -0.30 -6.85 -9.57
CA LEU A 48 -1.52 -6.50 -10.27
C LEU A 48 -1.41 -5.12 -10.92
N ASP A 49 -0.98 -4.12 -10.17
CA ASP A 49 -0.90 -2.75 -10.66
C ASP A 49 0.01 -1.93 -9.74
N THR A 50 1.16 -1.51 -10.27
CA THR A 50 2.15 -0.76 -9.51
C THR A 50 1.63 0.60 -9.06
N ASP A 51 0.87 1.29 -9.91
CA ASP A 51 0.32 2.61 -9.55
C ASP A 51 -0.66 2.51 -8.39
N ILE A 52 -1.50 1.47 -8.40
CA ILE A 52 -2.43 1.22 -7.31
C ILE A 52 -1.66 0.93 -6.03
N ALA A 53 -0.61 0.11 -6.11
CA ALA A 53 0.22 -0.22 -4.95
C ALA A 53 0.80 1.04 -4.30
N ILE A 54 1.33 1.95 -5.10
CA ILE A 54 1.90 3.20 -4.60
C ILE A 54 0.84 4.02 -3.86
N GLU A 55 -0.34 4.17 -4.45
CA GLU A 55 -1.41 4.97 -3.86
C GLU A 55 -1.95 4.34 -2.57
N VAL A 56 -2.08 3.02 -2.54
CA VAL A 56 -2.51 2.31 -1.32
C VAL A 56 -1.49 2.50 -0.20
N MET A 57 -0.21 2.33 -0.51
CA MET A 57 0.84 2.42 0.51
C MET A 57 0.95 3.82 1.12
N LYS A 58 0.71 4.86 0.35
CA LYS A 58 0.76 6.25 0.85
C LYS A 58 -0.20 6.51 2.00
N ASP A 59 -1.27 5.72 2.12
CA ASP A 59 -2.30 5.92 3.13
C ASP A 59 -1.93 5.36 4.51
N PHE A 60 -0.78 4.73 4.64
CA PHE A 60 -0.38 4.03 5.86
C PHE A 60 0.76 4.70 6.63
N GLY A 61 0.90 6.01 6.52
CA GLY A 61 1.90 6.77 7.27
C GLY A 61 3.32 6.52 6.80
N LYS A 62 4.29 6.69 7.70
CA LYS A 62 5.71 6.58 7.34
C LYS A 62 6.09 5.21 6.80
N ALA A 63 5.60 4.15 7.41
CA ALA A 63 5.90 2.80 6.94
C ALA A 63 5.36 2.58 5.53
N GLY A 64 4.16 3.09 5.26
CA GLY A 64 3.58 3.02 3.93
C GLY A 64 4.32 3.88 2.92
N GLU A 65 4.76 5.06 3.32
CA GLU A 65 5.56 5.94 2.46
C GLU A 65 6.88 5.29 2.06
N HIS A 66 7.54 4.59 3.00
CA HIS A 66 8.75 3.83 2.70
C HIS A 66 8.49 2.76 1.64
N GLN A 67 7.37 2.06 1.76
CA GLN A 67 6.99 1.04 0.78
C GLN A 67 6.70 1.67 -0.58
N ALA A 68 5.99 2.80 -0.60
CA ALA A 68 5.69 3.50 -1.84
C ALA A 68 6.97 3.95 -2.55
N MET A 69 7.93 4.47 -1.78
CA MET A 69 9.21 4.91 -2.33
C MET A 69 10.02 3.73 -2.87
N ALA A 70 10.03 2.61 -2.15
CA ALA A 70 10.71 1.40 -2.61
C ALA A 70 10.14 0.91 -3.93
N ILE A 71 8.82 0.96 -4.08
CA ILE A 71 8.16 0.59 -5.34
C ILE A 71 8.63 1.51 -6.47
N LYS A 72 8.65 2.82 -6.23
CA LYS A 72 9.08 3.79 -7.24
C LYS A 72 10.51 3.52 -7.69
N VAL A 73 11.41 3.26 -6.75
CA VAL A 73 12.82 2.96 -7.07
C VAL A 73 12.94 1.66 -7.84
N ASN A 74 12.28 0.61 -7.39
CA ASN A 74 12.40 -0.72 -7.98
C ASN A 74 11.78 -0.82 -9.37
N TYR A 75 10.77 -0.03 -9.66
CA TYR A 75 10.06 -0.07 -10.94
C TYR A 75 10.36 1.12 -11.84
N GLY A 76 11.35 1.95 -11.47
CA GLY A 76 11.85 3.01 -12.33
C GLY A 76 10.95 4.22 -12.48
N TYR A 77 10.21 4.53 -11.46
CA TYR A 77 9.34 5.73 -11.47
C TYR A 77 10.16 7.00 -11.26
#